data_bc3448f8cdb0dd48a1ceb802d574aa78
#
_entry.id   bc3448f8cdb0dd48a1ceb802d574aa78
#
_cell.length_a   1.000
_cell.length_b   1.000
_cell.length_c   1.000
_cell.angle_alpha   90.00
_cell.angle_beta   90.00
_cell.angle_gamma   90.00
#
_symmetry.space_group_name_H-M   'P 1'
#
loop_
_entity.id
_entity.type
_entity.pdbx_description
1 polymer ?
#
loop_
_entity_poly.entity_id
_entity_poly.type
_entity_poly.pdbx_seq_one_letter_code
_entity_poly.pdbx_strand_id
1 'polypeptide(L)'
;MQTAKRLRAGGVLLALCLAPVAHAQWAVIDVAAVARLGTEIQTLQQSLVTEQAQYLEAQQMLRSMSGTRGMHELLQGVRRNYLPENWTQLSAALAGQPGAYPALAAAIRSAERADTSLTPAQFARLSSAAQAQLVADRRSAALLQALSSAALANASGRFAQLNQLITAIGSAGDQKAVLDLTARIDAEQTMVQNEQTKLAVLFAAARAERWADRERAREEAIAAQGDFATRFQPTP
;
A
#
# COMPACT_ATOMS: atom_id res chain seq x y z
N MET A 1 -14.27 73.63 19.10
CA MET A 1 -13.72 72.40 19.63
C MET A 1 -14.77 71.25 19.75
N GLN A 2 -15.65 71.04 18.77
CA GLN A 2 -16.72 70.01 18.82
C GLN A 2 -16.73 69.02 17.62
N THR A 3 -15.84 69.16 16.69
CA THR A 3 -15.79 68.32 15.47
C THR A 3 -14.87 67.09 15.58
N ALA A 4 -13.99 67.06 16.60
CA ALA A 4 -13.02 65.95 16.75
C ALA A 4 -13.55 64.73 17.55
N LYS A 5 -14.70 64.89 18.27
CA LYS A 5 -15.27 63.79 19.08
C LYS A 5 -16.22 62.86 18.33
N ARG A 6 -16.72 63.24 17.14
CA ARG A 6 -17.66 62.40 16.36
C ARG A 6 -16.99 61.43 15.42
N LEU A 7 -15.68 61.60 15.16
CA LEU A 7 -14.94 60.69 14.26
C LEU A 7 -14.40 59.43 14.97
N ARG A 8 -14.38 59.44 16.31
CA ARG A 8 -13.87 58.27 17.06
C ARG A 8 -14.93 57.23 17.39
N ALA A 9 -16.21 57.57 17.32
CA ALA A 9 -17.31 56.63 17.57
C ALA A 9 -17.69 55.83 16.33
N GLY A 10 -17.43 56.33 15.11
CA GLY A 10 -17.69 55.63 13.86
C GLY A 10 -16.64 54.54 13.53
N GLY A 11 -15.41 54.70 14.05
CA GLY A 11 -14.33 53.77 13.78
C GLY A 11 -14.44 52.45 14.57
N VAL A 12 -15.06 52.48 15.73
CA VAL A 12 -15.20 51.28 16.58
C VAL A 12 -16.34 50.35 16.10
N LEU A 13 -17.39 50.94 15.50
CA LEU A 13 -18.50 50.12 14.97
C LEU A 13 -18.17 49.42 13.64
N LEU A 14 -17.23 49.96 12.84
CA LEU A 14 -16.82 49.33 11.59
C LEU A 14 -15.82 48.20 11.79
N ALA A 15 -15.12 48.18 12.91
CA ALA A 15 -14.16 47.12 13.24
C ALA A 15 -14.82 45.81 13.75
N LEU A 16 -16.08 45.88 14.18
CA LEU A 16 -16.81 44.68 14.67
C LEU A 16 -17.47 43.85 13.55
N CYS A 17 -17.55 44.38 12.32
CA CYS A 17 -18.14 43.67 11.18
C CYS A 17 -17.13 42.87 10.33
N LEU A 18 -15.84 42.95 10.69
CA LEU A 18 -14.77 42.17 10.06
C LEU A 18 -14.32 41.00 10.94
N ALA A 19 -15.25 40.39 11.68
CA ALA A 19 -14.97 39.06 12.21
C ALA A 19 -14.75 38.13 11.01
N PRO A 20 -13.56 37.51 10.85
CA PRO A 20 -13.37 36.53 9.81
C PRO A 20 -14.39 35.44 10.11
N VAL A 21 -15.30 35.20 9.17
CA VAL A 21 -16.14 34.01 9.17
C VAL A 21 -15.14 32.86 9.20
N ALA A 22 -14.97 32.24 10.36
CA ALA A 22 -14.20 31.00 10.45
C ALA A 22 -14.96 30.01 9.58
N HIS A 23 -14.60 29.94 8.30
CA HIS A 23 -15.00 28.87 7.46
C HIS A 23 -14.35 27.64 8.09
N ALA A 24 -15.14 26.84 8.78
CA ALA A 24 -14.74 25.48 9.08
C ALA A 24 -14.23 24.92 7.74
N GLN A 25 -12.92 24.81 7.61
CA GLN A 25 -12.33 24.19 6.43
C GLN A 25 -12.78 22.75 6.49
N TRP A 26 -13.91 22.47 5.83
CA TRP A 26 -14.27 21.12 5.45
C TRP A 26 -13.03 20.61 4.74
N ALA A 27 -12.46 19.54 5.27
CA ALA A 27 -11.34 18.91 4.61
C ALA A 27 -11.84 18.48 3.23
N VAL A 28 -11.70 19.36 2.27
CA VAL A 28 -12.00 19.07 0.88
C VAL A 28 -11.08 17.93 0.49
N ILE A 29 -11.66 16.82 0.10
CA ILE A 29 -10.89 15.75 -0.54
C ILE A 29 -10.17 16.43 -1.67
N ASP A 30 -8.87 16.35 -1.64
CA ASP A 30 -8.07 16.75 -2.78
C ASP A 30 -8.30 15.71 -3.88
N VAL A 31 -9.36 15.94 -4.66
CA VAL A 31 -9.69 15.10 -5.83
C VAL A 31 -8.47 15.01 -6.76
N ALA A 32 -7.65 16.08 -6.79
CA ALA A 32 -6.41 16.07 -7.53
C ALA A 32 -5.37 15.11 -6.91
N ALA A 33 -5.33 14.97 -5.58
CA ALA A 33 -4.46 13.99 -4.93
C ALA A 33 -4.90 12.54 -5.21
N VAL A 34 -6.20 12.27 -5.22
CA VAL A 34 -6.75 10.96 -5.59
C VAL A 34 -6.49 10.66 -7.06
N ALA A 35 -6.68 11.65 -7.95
CA ALA A 35 -6.37 11.50 -9.37
C ALA A 35 -4.88 11.26 -9.61
N ARG A 36 -3.98 11.96 -8.91
CA ARG A 36 -2.52 11.72 -8.96
C ARG A 36 -2.16 10.32 -8.49
N LEU A 37 -2.78 9.85 -7.41
CA LEU A 37 -2.56 8.49 -6.92
C LEU A 37 -3.03 7.43 -7.95
N GLY A 38 -4.16 7.67 -8.62
CA GLY A 38 -4.63 6.83 -9.72
C GLY A 38 -3.63 6.78 -10.87
N THR A 39 -3.08 7.93 -11.27
CA THR A 39 -2.03 8.02 -12.30
C THR A 39 -0.74 7.33 -11.86
N GLU A 40 -0.34 7.49 -10.61
CA GLU A 40 0.83 6.83 -10.04
C GLU A 40 0.68 5.30 -10.06
N ILE A 41 -0.48 4.78 -9.64
CA ILE A 41 -0.79 3.35 -9.72
C ILE A 41 -0.73 2.86 -11.16
N GLN A 42 -1.30 3.61 -12.10
CA GLN A 42 -1.28 3.23 -13.52
C GLN A 42 0.15 3.21 -14.08
N THR A 43 0.97 4.19 -13.73
CA THR A 43 2.39 4.26 -14.11
C THR A 43 3.17 3.09 -13.52
N LEU A 44 2.95 2.77 -12.24
CA LEU A 44 3.58 1.63 -11.57
C LEU A 44 3.14 0.29 -12.18
N GLN A 45 1.88 0.17 -12.60
CA GLN A 45 1.40 -0.99 -13.33
C GLN A 45 2.08 -1.15 -14.69
N GLN A 46 2.27 -0.05 -15.44
CA GLN A 46 3.00 -0.09 -16.70
C GLN A 46 4.48 -0.46 -16.50
N SER A 47 5.11 0.07 -15.47
CA SER A 47 6.48 -0.31 -15.10
C SER A 47 6.57 -1.79 -14.76
N LEU A 48 5.59 -2.32 -14.02
CA LEU A 48 5.51 -3.73 -13.68
C LEU A 48 5.43 -4.62 -14.94
N VAL A 49 4.59 -4.24 -15.91
CA VAL A 49 4.46 -4.99 -17.19
C VAL A 49 5.78 -4.99 -17.94
N THR A 50 6.47 -3.84 -18.00
CA THR A 50 7.77 -3.72 -18.69
C THR A 50 8.83 -4.59 -18.01
N GLU A 51 8.90 -4.57 -16.67
CA GLU A 51 9.85 -5.37 -15.92
C GLU A 51 9.52 -6.87 -15.99
N GLN A 52 8.24 -7.24 -16.06
CA GLN A 52 7.85 -8.62 -16.32
C GLN A 52 8.31 -9.09 -17.71
N ALA A 53 8.21 -8.23 -18.73
CA ALA A 53 8.72 -8.55 -20.07
C ALA A 53 10.24 -8.76 -20.06
N GLN A 54 10.99 -7.86 -19.43
CA GLN A 54 12.44 -7.97 -19.24
C GLN A 54 12.83 -9.25 -18.47
N TYR A 55 12.05 -9.59 -17.45
CA TYR A 55 12.24 -10.82 -16.69
C TYR A 55 12.05 -12.08 -17.57
N LEU A 56 11.02 -12.09 -18.41
CA LEU A 56 10.79 -13.21 -19.34
C LEU A 56 11.91 -13.32 -20.36
N GLU A 57 12.39 -12.19 -20.88
CA GLU A 57 13.53 -12.13 -21.79
C GLU A 57 14.80 -12.65 -21.13
N ALA A 58 15.10 -12.18 -19.90
CA ALA A 58 16.23 -12.67 -19.11
C ALA A 58 16.13 -14.17 -18.80
N GLN A 59 14.93 -14.68 -18.54
CA GLN A 59 14.69 -16.11 -18.39
C GLN A 59 14.93 -16.89 -19.69
N GLN A 60 14.50 -16.37 -20.84
CA GLN A 60 14.73 -17.00 -22.13
C GLN A 60 16.23 -17.04 -22.46
N MET A 61 16.92 -15.93 -22.22
CA MET A 61 18.37 -15.82 -22.37
C MET A 61 19.11 -16.85 -21.49
N LEU A 62 18.67 -16.94 -20.23
CA LEU A 62 19.20 -17.90 -19.28
C LEU A 62 18.97 -19.36 -19.75
N ARG A 63 17.76 -19.69 -20.25
CA ARG A 63 17.45 -21.01 -20.79
C ARG A 63 18.26 -21.37 -22.03
N SER A 64 18.52 -20.39 -22.92
CA SER A 64 19.29 -20.59 -24.13
C SER A 64 20.80 -20.83 -23.85
N MET A 65 21.30 -20.34 -22.72
CA MET A 65 22.68 -20.51 -22.30
C MET A 65 22.90 -21.71 -21.35
N SER A 66 21.85 -22.25 -20.73
CA SER A 66 21.95 -23.31 -19.73
C SER A 66 22.07 -24.70 -20.38
N GLY A 67 23.23 -25.03 -20.89
CA GLY A 67 23.63 -26.44 -21.02
C GLY A 67 24.00 -26.99 -19.64
N THR A 68 23.50 -28.13 -19.32
CA THR A 68 23.60 -29.09 -18.21
C THR A 68 24.76 -28.99 -17.20
N ARG A 69 25.07 -27.84 -16.61
CA ARG A 69 26.16 -27.66 -15.63
C ARG A 69 25.70 -27.60 -14.18
N GLY A 70 24.51 -28.11 -13.86
CA GLY A 70 24.01 -28.12 -12.46
C GLY A 70 23.63 -26.77 -11.89
N MET A 71 23.75 -25.67 -12.66
CA MET A 71 23.46 -24.31 -12.21
C MET A 71 22.01 -24.11 -11.76
N HIS A 72 21.07 -24.94 -12.23
CA HIS A 72 19.68 -24.94 -11.80
C HIS A 72 19.50 -25.46 -10.37
N GLU A 73 20.44 -26.25 -9.87
CA GLU A 73 20.40 -26.80 -8.50
C GLU A 73 20.81 -25.76 -7.45
N LEU A 74 21.63 -24.77 -7.83
CA LEU A 74 22.11 -23.73 -6.91
C LEU A 74 21.01 -22.83 -6.33
N LEU A 75 19.79 -22.87 -6.91
CA LEU A 75 18.69 -22.00 -6.50
C LEU A 75 17.39 -22.78 -6.24
N GLN A 76 17.50 -24.04 -5.88
CA GLN A 76 16.33 -24.82 -5.46
C GLN A 76 15.82 -24.30 -4.11
N GLY A 77 14.51 -24.10 -4.01
CA GLY A 77 13.88 -23.70 -2.75
C GLY A 77 13.43 -22.22 -2.65
N VAL A 78 13.70 -21.40 -3.67
CA VAL A 78 13.21 -20.01 -3.70
C VAL A 78 11.74 -19.95 -4.03
N ARG A 79 10.95 -19.41 -3.12
CA ARG A 79 9.56 -19.03 -3.43
C ARG A 79 9.55 -17.76 -4.27
N ARG A 80 9.46 -17.91 -5.59
CA ARG A 80 9.50 -16.78 -6.54
C ARG A 80 8.19 -16.03 -6.68
N ASN A 81 7.05 -16.66 -6.33
CA ASN A 81 5.69 -16.10 -6.43
C ASN A 81 5.01 -16.10 -5.06
N TYR A 82 5.53 -15.33 -4.10
CA TYR A 82 4.90 -15.18 -2.79
C TYR A 82 3.94 -13.99 -2.73
N LEU A 83 4.00 -13.08 -3.71
CA LEU A 83 3.14 -11.89 -3.79
C LEU A 83 2.01 -12.09 -4.81
N PRO A 84 0.81 -11.57 -4.53
CA PRO A 84 -0.30 -11.56 -5.48
C PRO A 84 0.08 -10.86 -6.79
N GLU A 85 -0.44 -11.37 -7.91
CA GLU A 85 -0.17 -10.86 -9.25
C GLU A 85 -1.13 -9.74 -9.66
N ASN A 86 -2.29 -9.68 -9.01
CA ASN A 86 -3.32 -8.70 -9.31
C ASN A 86 -4.16 -8.37 -8.07
N TRP A 87 -4.98 -7.33 -8.21
CA TRP A 87 -5.86 -6.87 -7.14
C TRP A 87 -6.87 -7.93 -6.68
N THR A 88 -7.41 -8.71 -7.59
CA THR A 88 -8.40 -9.75 -7.26
C THR A 88 -7.79 -10.81 -6.32
N GLN A 89 -6.56 -11.23 -6.59
CA GLN A 89 -5.85 -12.17 -5.73
C GLN A 89 -5.51 -11.56 -4.36
N LEU A 90 -5.15 -10.27 -4.35
CA LEU A 90 -4.88 -9.55 -3.09
C LEU A 90 -6.16 -9.43 -2.26
N SER A 91 -7.27 -9.04 -2.86
CA SER A 91 -8.56 -8.91 -2.17
C SER A 91 -9.09 -10.26 -1.67
N ALA A 92 -8.87 -11.34 -2.41
CA ALA A 92 -9.18 -12.69 -1.96
C ALA A 92 -8.34 -13.10 -0.73
N ALA A 93 -7.05 -12.77 -0.72
CA ALA A 93 -6.18 -13.01 0.43
C ALA A 93 -6.60 -12.18 1.66
N LEU A 94 -7.01 -10.92 1.44
CA LEU A 94 -7.58 -10.04 2.47
C LEU A 94 -8.88 -10.60 3.05
N ALA A 95 -9.76 -11.13 2.18
CA ALA A 95 -11.02 -11.74 2.59
C ALA A 95 -10.82 -13.09 3.31
N GLY A 96 -9.59 -13.58 3.40
CA GLY A 96 -9.26 -14.89 4.00
C GLY A 96 -9.77 -16.08 3.19
N GLN A 97 -10.08 -15.87 1.91
CA GLN A 97 -10.57 -16.94 1.04
C GLN A 97 -9.44 -17.94 0.76
N PRO A 98 -9.76 -19.25 0.66
CA PRO A 98 -8.81 -20.25 0.24
C PRO A 98 -8.39 -19.94 -1.20
N GLY A 99 -7.13 -19.57 -1.39
CA GLY A 99 -6.62 -19.12 -2.68
C GLY A 99 -5.15 -19.43 -2.86
N ALA A 100 -4.56 -18.87 -3.90
CA ALA A 100 -3.17 -19.11 -4.30
C ALA A 100 -2.11 -18.66 -3.25
N TYR A 101 -2.50 -17.84 -2.24
CA TYR A 101 -1.58 -17.24 -1.26
C TYR A 101 -1.97 -17.53 0.20
N PRO A 102 -2.05 -18.80 0.63
CA PRO A 102 -2.49 -19.17 1.97
C PRO A 102 -1.56 -18.64 3.07
N ALA A 103 -0.25 -18.53 2.78
CA ALA A 103 0.72 -18.00 3.73
C ALA A 103 0.51 -16.50 3.99
N LEU A 104 0.23 -15.71 2.96
CA LEU A 104 -0.08 -14.29 3.10
C LEU A 104 -1.39 -14.11 3.88
N ALA A 105 -2.44 -14.83 3.53
CA ALA A 105 -3.71 -14.80 4.25
C ALA A 105 -3.55 -15.19 5.74
N ALA A 106 -2.73 -16.18 6.04
CA ALA A 106 -2.42 -16.56 7.41
C ALA A 106 -1.65 -15.45 8.16
N ALA A 107 -0.68 -14.82 7.51
CA ALA A 107 0.08 -13.71 8.08
C ALA A 107 -0.82 -12.49 8.38
N ILE A 108 -1.73 -12.15 7.46
CA ILE A 108 -2.72 -11.08 7.68
C ILE A 108 -3.57 -11.38 8.91
N ARG A 109 -4.17 -12.58 9.00
CA ARG A 109 -4.98 -12.97 10.16
C ARG A 109 -4.18 -12.98 11.46
N SER A 110 -2.90 -13.33 11.41
CA SER A 110 -2.03 -13.29 12.59
C SER A 110 -1.77 -11.86 13.04
N ALA A 111 -1.49 -10.95 12.11
CA ALA A 111 -1.30 -9.53 12.38
C ALA A 111 -2.59 -8.89 12.94
N GLU A 112 -3.75 -9.16 12.33
CA GLU A 112 -5.05 -8.67 12.84
C GLU A 112 -5.30 -9.06 14.29
N ARG A 113 -4.96 -10.30 14.65
CA ARG A 113 -5.11 -10.79 16.03
C ARG A 113 -4.12 -10.13 16.99
N ALA A 114 -2.88 -9.95 16.56
CA ALA A 114 -1.83 -9.33 17.38
C ALA A 114 -2.13 -7.85 17.68
N ASP A 115 -2.71 -7.13 16.71
CA ASP A 115 -3.02 -5.71 16.82
C ASP A 115 -4.38 -5.43 17.46
N THR A 116 -5.13 -6.48 17.86
CA THR A 116 -6.42 -6.33 18.52
C THR A 116 -6.23 -6.05 20.00
N SER A 117 -6.42 -4.78 20.41
CA SER A 117 -6.32 -4.35 21.81
C SER A 117 -7.68 -4.22 22.51
N LEU A 118 -8.79 -4.06 21.75
CA LEU A 118 -10.12 -3.99 22.33
C LEU A 118 -10.66 -5.37 22.66
N THR A 119 -11.26 -5.49 23.84
CA THR A 119 -12.04 -6.69 24.20
C THR A 119 -13.31 -6.77 23.35
N PRO A 120 -13.90 -7.97 23.16
CA PRO A 120 -15.16 -8.11 22.42
C PRO A 120 -16.28 -7.23 23.00
N ALA A 121 -16.33 -7.08 24.33
CA ALA A 121 -17.33 -6.23 25.00
C ALA A 121 -17.12 -4.73 24.71
N GLN A 122 -15.88 -4.27 24.62
CA GLN A 122 -15.59 -2.89 24.23
C GLN A 122 -15.91 -2.64 22.76
N PHE A 123 -15.57 -3.59 21.89
CA PHE A 123 -15.90 -3.53 20.47
C PHE A 123 -17.42 -3.46 20.23
N ALA A 124 -18.20 -4.30 20.92
CA ALA A 124 -19.66 -4.33 20.79
C ALA A 124 -20.37 -3.04 21.25
N ARG A 125 -19.71 -2.19 22.05
CA ARG A 125 -20.24 -0.88 22.46
C ARG A 125 -20.07 0.22 21.42
N LEU A 126 -19.27 -0.01 20.39
CA LEU A 126 -19.11 0.94 19.29
C LEU A 126 -20.37 0.94 18.41
N SER A 127 -20.65 2.07 17.76
CA SER A 127 -21.66 2.12 16.69
C SER A 127 -21.27 1.20 15.54
N SER A 128 -22.24 0.75 14.76
CA SER A 128 -22.00 -0.12 13.59
C SER A 128 -21.01 0.50 12.60
N ALA A 129 -21.11 1.81 12.36
CA ALA A 129 -20.15 2.53 11.51
C ALA A 129 -18.74 2.52 12.09
N ALA A 130 -18.58 2.78 13.40
CA ALA A 130 -17.29 2.72 14.07
C ALA A 130 -16.68 1.31 14.10
N GLN A 131 -17.50 0.29 14.25
CA GLN A 131 -17.07 -1.11 14.15
C GLN A 131 -16.55 -1.42 12.74
N ALA A 132 -17.31 -1.05 11.70
CA ALA A 132 -16.91 -1.26 10.31
C ALA A 132 -15.61 -0.55 9.98
N GLN A 133 -15.48 0.73 10.37
CA GLN A 133 -14.25 1.50 10.18
C GLN A 133 -13.05 0.85 10.88
N LEU A 134 -13.20 0.48 12.14
CA LEU A 134 -12.13 -0.16 12.91
C LEU A 134 -11.68 -1.49 12.29
N VAL A 135 -12.62 -2.29 11.77
CA VAL A 135 -12.31 -3.53 11.06
C VAL A 135 -11.55 -3.26 9.78
N ALA A 136 -11.96 -2.26 9.00
CA ALA A 136 -11.26 -1.86 7.76
C ALA A 136 -9.84 -1.37 8.05
N ASP A 137 -9.66 -0.52 9.07
CA ASP A 137 -8.35 0.00 9.48
C ASP A 137 -7.41 -1.12 9.95
N ARG A 138 -7.90 -2.04 10.78
CA ARG A 138 -7.13 -3.21 11.24
C ARG A 138 -6.69 -4.09 10.08
N ARG A 139 -7.60 -4.39 9.16
CA ARG A 139 -7.31 -5.20 7.97
C ARG A 139 -6.25 -4.55 7.09
N SER A 140 -6.36 -3.25 6.85
CA SER A 140 -5.38 -2.48 6.09
C SER A 140 -4.00 -2.44 6.76
N ALA A 141 -3.94 -2.29 8.08
CA ALA A 141 -2.69 -2.33 8.84
C ALA A 141 -2.06 -3.72 8.78
N ALA A 142 -2.84 -4.76 9.03
CA ALA A 142 -2.39 -6.16 9.00
C ALA A 142 -1.88 -6.57 7.61
N LEU A 143 -2.52 -6.09 6.54
CA LEU A 143 -2.04 -6.31 5.18
C LEU A 143 -0.64 -5.73 4.98
N LEU A 144 -0.44 -4.46 5.34
CA LEU A 144 0.85 -3.81 5.17
C LEU A 144 1.95 -4.49 5.98
N GLN A 145 1.64 -4.90 7.21
CA GLN A 145 2.57 -5.64 8.07
C GLN A 145 2.91 -7.02 7.48
N ALA A 146 1.91 -7.77 7.02
CA ALA A 146 2.11 -9.07 6.39
C ALA A 146 2.94 -8.98 5.11
N LEU A 147 2.66 -8.00 4.23
CA LEU A 147 3.44 -7.74 3.02
C LEU A 147 4.89 -7.38 3.35
N SER A 148 5.10 -6.50 4.34
CA SER A 148 6.44 -6.10 4.76
C SER A 148 7.23 -7.27 5.32
N SER A 149 6.61 -8.09 6.17
CA SER A 149 7.25 -9.27 6.75
C SER A 149 7.59 -10.32 5.68
N ALA A 150 6.68 -10.57 4.74
CA ALA A 150 6.91 -11.48 3.63
C ALA A 150 8.05 -10.99 2.72
N ALA A 151 8.09 -9.69 2.43
CA ALA A 151 9.14 -9.07 1.63
C ALA A 151 10.50 -9.18 2.31
N LEU A 152 10.59 -8.91 3.61
CA LEU A 152 11.83 -9.02 4.38
C LEU A 152 12.35 -10.46 4.40
N ALA A 153 11.48 -11.44 4.67
CA ALA A 153 11.83 -12.84 4.69
C ALA A 153 12.37 -13.31 3.32
N ASN A 154 11.70 -12.89 2.23
CA ASN A 154 12.12 -13.24 0.89
C ASN A 154 13.43 -12.55 0.49
N ALA A 155 13.61 -11.26 0.82
CA ALA A 155 14.85 -10.52 0.58
C ALA A 155 16.06 -11.19 1.26
N SER A 156 15.89 -11.62 2.51
CA SER A 156 16.93 -12.33 3.24
C SER A 156 17.32 -13.66 2.58
N GLY A 157 16.33 -14.43 2.10
CA GLY A 157 16.56 -15.67 1.38
C GLY A 157 17.30 -15.44 0.05
N ARG A 158 16.93 -14.39 -0.68
CA ARG A 158 17.60 -14.03 -1.95
C ARG A 158 19.02 -13.55 -1.76
N PHE A 159 19.28 -12.79 -0.70
CA PHE A 159 20.63 -12.36 -0.37
C PHE A 159 21.57 -13.56 -0.14
N ALA A 160 21.11 -14.57 0.60
CA ALA A 160 21.86 -15.80 0.81
C ALA A 160 22.18 -16.53 -0.53
N GLN A 161 21.22 -16.52 -1.44
CA GLN A 161 21.39 -17.16 -2.76
C GLN A 161 22.34 -16.40 -3.68
N LEU A 162 22.24 -15.06 -3.71
CA LEU A 162 23.21 -14.23 -4.43
C LEU A 162 24.64 -14.49 -3.93
N ASN A 163 24.82 -14.61 -2.62
CA ASN A 163 26.12 -14.97 -2.05
C ASN A 163 26.58 -16.37 -2.52
N GLN A 164 25.71 -17.35 -2.63
CA GLN A 164 26.05 -18.65 -3.19
C GLN A 164 26.48 -18.56 -4.64
N LEU A 165 25.78 -17.80 -5.48
CA LEU A 165 26.17 -17.55 -6.89
C LEU A 165 27.51 -16.86 -6.99
N ILE A 166 27.77 -15.81 -6.18
CA ILE A 166 29.05 -15.12 -6.14
C ILE A 166 30.18 -16.07 -5.74
N THR A 167 29.95 -16.92 -4.76
CA THR A 167 30.92 -17.93 -4.34
C THR A 167 31.18 -18.96 -5.46
N ALA A 168 30.13 -19.35 -6.19
CA ALA A 168 30.25 -20.27 -7.32
C ALA A 168 31.08 -19.70 -8.48
N ILE A 169 31.11 -18.37 -8.68
CA ILE A 169 31.99 -17.72 -9.66
C ILE A 169 33.46 -18.03 -9.34
N GLY A 170 33.84 -17.96 -8.06
CA GLY A 170 35.22 -18.26 -7.64
C GLY A 170 35.66 -19.70 -7.89
N SER A 171 34.71 -20.63 -8.04
CA SER A 171 34.95 -22.05 -8.34
C SER A 171 34.68 -22.42 -9.81
N ALA A 172 34.34 -21.45 -10.66
CA ALA A 172 34.05 -21.68 -12.07
C ALA A 172 35.34 -22.06 -12.83
N GLY A 173 35.33 -23.25 -13.43
CA GLY A 173 36.51 -23.81 -14.09
C GLY A 173 36.74 -23.29 -15.50
N ASP A 174 35.82 -22.56 -16.10
CA ASP A 174 35.92 -22.03 -17.45
C ASP A 174 35.14 -20.73 -17.65
N GLN A 175 35.48 -19.99 -18.74
CA GLN A 175 34.84 -18.71 -19.07
C GLN A 175 33.34 -18.83 -19.28
N LYS A 176 32.86 -19.93 -19.82
CA LYS A 176 31.45 -20.17 -20.04
C LYS A 176 30.71 -20.31 -18.71
N ALA A 177 31.29 -21.02 -17.74
CA ALA A 177 30.73 -21.13 -16.40
C ALA A 177 30.61 -19.76 -15.71
N VAL A 178 31.58 -18.88 -15.89
CA VAL A 178 31.52 -17.48 -15.39
C VAL A 178 30.41 -16.72 -16.09
N LEU A 179 30.28 -16.83 -17.42
CA LEU A 179 29.21 -16.17 -18.18
C LEU A 179 27.83 -16.67 -17.77
N ASP A 180 27.67 -18.00 -17.60
CA ASP A 180 26.42 -18.60 -17.16
C ASP A 180 26.03 -18.11 -15.77
N LEU A 181 26.99 -17.98 -14.85
CA LEU A 181 26.75 -17.45 -13.50
C LEU A 181 26.44 -15.94 -13.53
N THR A 182 27.12 -15.16 -14.35
CA THR A 182 26.85 -13.73 -14.53
C THR A 182 25.43 -13.52 -15.06
N ALA A 183 25.05 -14.21 -16.12
CA ALA A 183 23.68 -14.15 -16.65
C ALA A 183 22.62 -14.57 -15.61
N ARG A 184 22.96 -15.51 -14.72
CA ARG A 184 22.08 -15.90 -13.62
C ARG A 184 21.95 -14.81 -12.58
N ILE A 185 23.03 -14.13 -12.21
CA ILE A 185 23.02 -13.01 -11.29
C ILE A 185 22.19 -11.85 -11.87
N ASP A 186 22.34 -11.54 -13.14
CA ASP A 186 21.56 -10.51 -13.83
C ASP A 186 20.06 -10.84 -13.84
N ALA A 187 19.71 -12.12 -14.09
CA ALA A 187 18.33 -12.57 -13.99
C ALA A 187 17.77 -12.44 -12.57
N GLU A 188 18.55 -12.78 -11.54
CA GLU A 188 18.12 -12.60 -10.14
C GLU A 188 17.97 -11.12 -9.77
N GLN A 189 18.84 -10.25 -10.26
CA GLN A 189 18.71 -8.80 -10.08
C GLN A 189 17.43 -8.27 -10.73
N THR A 190 17.14 -8.69 -11.97
CA THR A 190 15.89 -8.33 -12.65
C THR A 190 14.66 -8.82 -11.88
N MET A 191 14.73 -10.03 -11.32
CA MET A 191 13.65 -10.54 -10.45
C MET A 191 13.46 -9.69 -9.18
N VAL A 192 14.56 -9.23 -8.56
CA VAL A 192 14.49 -8.35 -7.38
C VAL A 192 13.84 -7.01 -7.74
N GLN A 193 14.18 -6.43 -8.89
CA GLN A 193 13.58 -5.18 -9.37
C GLN A 193 12.06 -5.35 -9.61
N ASN A 194 11.68 -6.43 -10.29
CA ASN A 194 10.26 -6.74 -10.51
C ASN A 194 9.50 -6.92 -9.19
N GLU A 195 10.12 -7.57 -8.20
CA GLU A 195 9.53 -7.72 -6.88
C GLU A 195 9.36 -6.38 -6.16
N GLN A 196 10.36 -5.49 -6.24
CA GLN A 196 10.27 -4.14 -5.69
C GLN A 196 9.12 -3.37 -6.33
N THR A 197 8.96 -3.45 -7.64
CA THR A 197 7.85 -2.82 -8.37
C THR A 197 6.51 -3.41 -7.92
N LYS A 198 6.39 -4.73 -7.83
CA LYS A 198 5.19 -5.37 -7.28
C LYS A 198 4.85 -4.88 -5.88
N LEU A 199 5.83 -4.82 -4.99
CA LEU A 199 5.63 -4.32 -3.63
C LEU A 199 5.18 -2.86 -3.63
N ALA A 200 5.80 -2.01 -4.45
CA ALA A 200 5.40 -0.61 -4.58
C ALA A 200 3.94 -0.47 -5.02
N VAL A 201 3.51 -1.24 -6.04
CA VAL A 201 2.12 -1.27 -6.50
C VAL A 201 1.17 -1.76 -5.40
N LEU A 202 1.53 -2.85 -4.70
CA LEU A 202 0.70 -3.38 -3.62
C LEU A 202 0.57 -2.40 -2.45
N PHE A 203 1.65 -1.71 -2.08
CA PHE A 203 1.60 -0.67 -1.05
C PHE A 203 0.81 0.56 -1.49
N ALA A 204 0.90 0.97 -2.76
CA ALA A 204 0.11 2.06 -3.31
C ALA A 204 -1.38 1.68 -3.32
N ALA A 205 -1.73 0.48 -3.76
CA ALA A 205 -3.10 -0.02 -3.75
C ALA A 205 -3.68 -0.11 -2.33
N ALA A 206 -2.92 -0.62 -1.36
CA ALA A 206 -3.35 -0.67 0.04
C ALA A 206 -3.54 0.73 0.66
N ARG A 207 -2.76 1.72 0.23
CA ARG A 207 -2.96 3.12 0.65
C ARG A 207 -4.20 3.74 0.01
N ALA A 208 -4.43 3.48 -1.27
CA ALA A 208 -5.62 3.95 -1.98
C ALA A 208 -6.91 3.40 -1.35
N GLU A 209 -6.94 2.11 -1.00
CA GLU A 209 -8.06 1.49 -0.29
C GLU A 209 -8.34 2.18 1.04
N ARG A 210 -7.31 2.41 1.86
CA ARG A 210 -7.49 3.15 3.13
C ARG A 210 -8.03 4.56 2.95
N TRP A 211 -7.66 5.23 1.89
CA TRP A 211 -8.21 6.55 1.60
C TRP A 211 -9.68 6.47 1.19
N ALA A 212 -10.04 5.49 0.36
CA ALA A 212 -11.42 5.25 -0.02
C ALA A 212 -12.30 4.90 1.20
N ASP A 213 -11.78 4.08 2.13
CA ASP A 213 -12.48 3.74 3.37
C ASP A 213 -12.72 4.96 4.26
N ARG A 214 -11.69 5.80 4.43
CA ARG A 214 -11.81 7.04 5.20
C ARG A 214 -12.80 8.02 4.58
N GLU A 215 -12.83 8.07 3.25
CA GLU A 215 -13.78 8.93 2.56
C GLU A 215 -15.20 8.44 2.73
N ARG A 216 -15.44 7.15 2.56
CA ARG A 216 -16.76 6.55 2.85
C ARG A 216 -17.20 6.84 4.29
N ALA A 217 -16.33 6.63 5.27
CA ALA A 217 -16.63 6.91 6.67
C ALA A 217 -16.95 8.40 6.90
N ARG A 218 -16.27 9.30 6.19
CA ARG A 218 -16.55 10.73 6.26
C ARG A 218 -17.91 11.09 5.65
N GLU A 219 -18.23 10.54 4.48
CA GLU A 219 -19.54 10.72 3.84
C GLU A 219 -20.67 10.20 4.73
N GLU A 220 -20.48 9.02 5.34
CA GLU A 220 -21.43 8.46 6.31
C GLU A 220 -21.61 9.36 7.53
N ALA A 221 -20.50 9.93 8.05
CA ALA A 221 -20.59 10.86 9.18
C ALA A 221 -21.32 12.15 8.81
N ILE A 222 -21.10 12.68 7.60
CA ILE A 222 -21.84 13.84 7.08
C ILE A 222 -23.32 13.51 6.93
N ALA A 223 -23.63 12.37 6.32
CA ALA A 223 -25.02 11.92 6.15
C ALA A 223 -25.74 11.72 7.51
N ALA A 224 -25.04 11.18 8.50
CA ALA A 224 -25.56 10.99 9.85
C ALA A 224 -25.82 12.32 10.60
N GLN A 225 -25.10 13.40 10.26
CA GLN A 225 -25.31 14.70 10.87
C GLN A 225 -26.57 15.41 10.36
N GLY A 226 -27.11 14.99 9.21
CA GLY A 226 -28.29 15.60 8.58
C GLY A 226 -28.04 17.04 8.11
N ASP A 227 -29.11 17.72 7.71
CA ASP A 227 -29.03 19.11 7.26
C ASP A 227 -28.85 20.04 8.48
N PHE A 228 -27.73 20.74 8.52
CA PHE A 228 -27.41 21.69 9.59
C PHE A 228 -28.42 22.83 9.68
N ALA A 229 -29.04 23.21 8.56
CA ALA A 229 -30.06 24.28 8.51
C ALA A 229 -31.37 23.91 9.23
N THR A 230 -31.69 22.61 9.31
CA THR A 230 -32.91 22.14 9.98
C THR A 230 -32.73 21.86 11.46
N ARG A 231 -31.48 21.70 11.94
CA ARG A 231 -31.18 21.36 13.35
C ARG A 231 -31.51 22.46 14.35
N PHE A 232 -31.53 23.70 13.90
CA PHE A 232 -31.71 24.90 14.75
C PHE A 232 -33.03 25.62 14.45
N GLN A 233 -33.95 24.98 13.69
CA GLN A 233 -35.28 25.54 13.55
C GLN A 233 -36.07 25.25 14.83
N PRO A 234 -36.63 26.30 15.49
CA PRO A 234 -37.50 26.09 16.64
C PRO A 234 -38.68 25.23 16.16
N THR A 235 -38.96 24.15 16.87
CA THR A 235 -40.19 23.37 16.68
C THR A 235 -41.37 24.29 16.90
N PRO A 236 -42.39 24.35 16.02
CA PRO A 236 -43.57 25.17 16.15
C PRO A 236 -44.37 24.84 17.41
#